data_16800abc15f26072053530fadc7139ba
#
_entry.id   16800abc15f26072053530fadc7139ba
#
_cell.length_a   1.000
_cell.length_b   1.000
_cell.length_c   1.000
_cell.angle_alpha   90.00
_cell.angle_beta   90.00
_cell.angle_gamma   90.00
#
_symmetry.space_group_name_H-M   'P 1'
#
loop_
_entity.id
_entity.type
_entity.pdbx_description
1 polymer ?
#
loop_
_entity_poly.entity_id
_entity_poly.type
_entity_poly.pdbx_seq_one_letter_code
_entity_poly.pdbx_strand_id
1 'polypeptide(L)'
;MNKVLIEDIEKEVNGTLFYEFKEFMEEFSAEISADLTLKSLGQFIEVSGTAQGKLKLLCDRCLNEYDYELNIEIEETFAKKSLQDEYTSEFELQRGQFVTDLNGEKEIDIYDLLYQSVILALPNKKVCGINCNEDMFMSDENYHEHDSRMDIFKNIQIERKD
;
A
#
# COMPACT_ATOMS: atom_id res chain seq x y z
N MET A 1 -9.05 -16.24 -11.83
CA MET A 1 -9.65 -16.60 -10.53
C MET A 1 -8.48 -16.75 -9.58
N ASN A 2 -8.18 -15.72 -8.82
CA ASN A 2 -6.88 -15.53 -8.13
C ASN A 2 -6.97 -15.92 -6.65
N LYS A 3 -7.68 -17.01 -6.36
CA LYS A 3 -7.87 -17.53 -5.02
C LYS A 3 -7.11 -18.82 -4.84
N VAL A 4 -6.38 -18.93 -3.75
CA VAL A 4 -5.64 -20.13 -3.36
C VAL A 4 -6.32 -20.79 -2.18
N LEU A 5 -6.66 -22.06 -2.32
CA LEU A 5 -7.25 -22.83 -1.23
C LEU A 5 -6.17 -23.21 -0.21
N ILE A 6 -6.47 -23.05 1.07
CA ILE A 6 -5.58 -23.45 2.17
C ILE A 6 -5.22 -24.93 2.09
N GLU A 7 -6.20 -25.78 1.73
CA GLU A 7 -5.99 -27.21 1.58
C GLU A 7 -4.95 -27.55 0.51
N ASP A 8 -4.84 -26.74 -0.56
CA ASP A 8 -3.87 -26.98 -1.62
C ASP A 8 -2.45 -26.66 -1.15
N ILE A 9 -2.29 -25.62 -0.33
CA ILE A 9 -1.00 -25.31 0.32
C ILE A 9 -0.58 -26.46 1.25
N GLU A 10 -1.52 -27.02 2.01
CA GLU A 10 -1.24 -28.09 2.97
C GLU A 10 -0.91 -29.45 2.31
N LYS A 11 -1.43 -29.70 1.10
CA LYS A 11 -1.15 -30.92 0.32
C LYS A 11 0.21 -30.89 -0.36
N GLU A 12 0.78 -29.70 -0.57
CA GLU A 12 2.09 -29.57 -1.21
C GLU A 12 3.24 -30.06 -0.33
N VAL A 13 4.35 -30.39 -0.97
CA VAL A 13 5.54 -30.88 -0.28
C VAL A 13 6.02 -29.82 0.70
N ASN A 14 6.16 -30.20 1.97
CA ASN A 14 6.51 -29.31 3.08
C ASN A 14 5.52 -28.17 3.34
N GLY A 15 4.27 -28.27 2.87
CA GLY A 15 3.26 -27.23 3.04
C GLY A 15 3.64 -25.91 2.38
N THR A 16 4.38 -25.96 1.26
CA THR A 16 4.86 -24.77 0.55
C THR A 16 4.35 -24.80 -0.89
N LEU A 17 3.62 -23.77 -1.27
CA LEU A 17 3.08 -23.56 -2.61
C LEU A 17 3.75 -22.32 -3.23
N PHE A 18 4.22 -22.48 -4.47
CA PHE A 18 4.71 -21.37 -5.28
C PHE A 18 3.59 -20.93 -6.22
N TYR A 19 3.33 -19.61 -6.25
CA TYR A 19 2.26 -19.02 -7.03
C TYR A 19 2.78 -17.86 -7.86
N GLU A 20 2.63 -17.96 -9.17
CA GLU A 20 2.92 -16.88 -10.10
C GLU A 20 1.63 -16.14 -10.45
N PHE A 21 1.63 -14.83 -10.21
CA PHE A 21 0.54 -13.94 -10.59
C PHE A 21 0.97 -13.06 -11.74
N LYS A 22 0.12 -12.96 -12.75
CA LYS A 22 0.33 -12.04 -13.85
C LYS A 22 -1.00 -11.63 -14.45
N GLU A 23 -1.50 -10.48 -14.05
CA GLU A 23 -2.77 -9.96 -14.55
C GLU A 23 -2.74 -8.44 -14.69
N PHE A 24 -3.63 -7.95 -15.54
CA PHE A 24 -3.91 -6.52 -15.66
C PHE A 24 -4.87 -6.10 -14.56
N MET A 25 -4.44 -5.18 -13.71
CA MET A 25 -5.27 -4.57 -12.66
C MET A 25 -5.85 -3.26 -13.18
N GLU A 26 -7.19 -3.21 -13.35
CA GLU A 26 -7.88 -2.03 -13.90
C GLU A 26 -7.68 -0.79 -13.04
N GLU A 27 -7.65 -0.97 -11.73
CA GLU A 27 -7.49 0.11 -10.74
C GLU A 27 -6.17 0.87 -10.89
N PHE A 28 -5.14 0.18 -11.37
CA PHE A 28 -3.82 0.77 -11.59
C PHE A 28 -3.53 1.02 -13.09
N SER A 29 -4.44 0.58 -13.96
CA SER A 29 -4.25 0.59 -15.43
C SER A 29 -2.89 -0.01 -15.84
N ALA A 30 -2.50 -1.10 -15.18
CA ALA A 30 -1.20 -1.72 -15.35
C ALA A 30 -1.24 -3.23 -15.18
N GLU A 31 -0.35 -3.93 -15.89
CA GLU A 31 -0.06 -5.33 -15.63
C GLU A 31 0.86 -5.45 -14.41
N ILE A 32 0.41 -6.21 -13.41
CA ILE A 32 1.18 -6.54 -12.22
C ILE A 32 1.62 -7.99 -12.32
N SER A 33 2.90 -8.23 -12.09
CA SER A 33 3.46 -9.58 -11.96
C SER A 33 4.01 -9.78 -10.56
N ALA A 34 3.73 -10.93 -9.98
CA ALA A 34 4.23 -11.28 -8.65
C ALA A 34 4.60 -12.75 -8.57
N ASP A 35 5.71 -13.02 -7.89
CA ASP A 35 6.17 -14.35 -7.54
C ASP A 35 6.01 -14.52 -6.03
N LEU A 36 5.07 -15.37 -5.63
CA LEU A 36 4.69 -15.57 -4.24
C LEU A 36 4.99 -16.99 -3.77
N THR A 37 5.41 -17.10 -2.53
CA THR A 37 5.57 -18.35 -1.81
C THR A 37 4.61 -18.36 -0.64
N LEU A 38 3.66 -19.30 -0.64
CA LEU A 38 2.70 -19.49 0.43
C LEU A 38 3.13 -20.71 1.25
N LYS A 39 3.33 -20.53 2.55
CA LYS A 39 3.79 -21.58 3.45
C LYS A 39 2.86 -21.77 4.63
N SER A 40 2.40 -23.00 4.83
CA SER A 40 1.57 -23.36 5.98
C SER A 40 2.43 -23.61 7.22
N LEU A 41 2.20 -22.85 8.28
CA LEU A 41 2.89 -22.91 9.56
C LEU A 41 1.88 -23.19 10.69
N GLY A 42 1.31 -24.41 10.70
CA GLY A 42 0.31 -24.78 11.69
C GLY A 42 -0.98 -23.96 11.58
N GLN A 43 -1.21 -23.03 12.50
CA GLN A 43 -2.40 -22.18 12.50
C GLN A 43 -2.27 -20.95 11.59
N PHE A 44 -1.08 -20.70 11.08
CA PHE A 44 -0.79 -19.55 10.25
C PHE A 44 -0.42 -19.96 8.82
N ILE A 45 -0.58 -19.02 7.90
CA ILE A 45 -0.04 -19.09 6.54
C ILE A 45 0.81 -17.85 6.35
N GLU A 46 2.06 -18.06 6.02
CA GLU A 46 2.99 -17.00 5.62
C GLU A 46 2.99 -16.88 4.10
N VAL A 47 2.81 -15.66 3.62
CA VAL A 47 2.91 -15.32 2.20
C VAL A 47 4.08 -14.36 2.05
N SER A 48 5.07 -14.77 1.28
CA SER A 48 6.26 -13.97 0.99
C SER A 48 6.57 -13.95 -0.49
N GLY A 49 7.14 -12.86 -0.97
CA GLY A 49 7.50 -12.75 -2.38
C GLY A 49 7.77 -11.33 -2.84
N THR A 50 7.72 -11.14 -4.15
CA THR A 50 7.95 -9.83 -4.77
C THR A 50 6.87 -9.55 -5.80
N ALA A 51 6.47 -8.28 -5.91
CA ALA A 51 5.59 -7.83 -6.96
C ALA A 51 6.19 -6.64 -7.70
N GLN A 52 5.96 -6.59 -9.02
CA GLN A 52 6.48 -5.56 -9.88
C GLN A 52 5.48 -5.19 -10.97
N GLY A 53 5.56 -3.94 -11.40
CA GLY A 53 4.69 -3.43 -12.45
C GLY A 53 5.07 -2.02 -12.86
N LYS A 54 4.50 -1.55 -13.96
CA LYS A 54 4.68 -0.19 -14.45
C LYS A 54 3.35 0.54 -14.42
N LEU A 55 3.16 1.36 -13.40
CA LEU A 55 1.91 2.08 -13.16
C LEU A 55 1.92 3.43 -13.86
N LYS A 56 0.73 3.91 -14.24
CA LYS A 56 0.53 5.30 -14.67
C LYS A 56 -0.11 6.08 -13.54
N LEU A 57 0.65 7.04 -13.00
CA LEU A 57 0.20 7.89 -11.91
C LEU A 57 0.02 9.33 -12.39
N LEU A 58 -0.93 10.04 -11.78
CA LEU A 58 -1.08 11.48 -11.97
C LEU A 58 -0.16 12.22 -11.01
N CYS A 59 0.59 13.18 -11.53
CA CYS A 59 1.42 14.04 -10.71
C CYS A 59 0.56 15.03 -9.91
N ASP A 60 0.75 15.09 -8.59
CA ASP A 60 -0.01 15.99 -7.70
C ASP A 60 0.31 17.47 -7.94
N ARG A 61 1.39 17.79 -8.67
CA ARG A 61 1.82 19.15 -8.99
C ARG A 61 1.30 19.63 -10.34
N CYS A 62 1.61 18.88 -11.41
CA CYS A 62 1.34 19.32 -12.77
C CYS A 62 0.15 18.62 -13.41
N LEU A 63 -0.47 17.67 -12.71
CA LEU A 63 -1.61 16.88 -13.17
C LEU A 63 -1.36 16.08 -14.47
N ASN A 64 -0.11 15.95 -14.88
CA ASN A 64 0.27 15.10 -16.00
C ASN A 64 0.48 13.65 -15.54
N GLU A 65 0.17 12.72 -16.41
CA GLU A 65 0.49 11.32 -16.19
C GLU A 65 1.99 11.07 -16.32
N TYR A 66 2.53 10.20 -15.45
CA TYR A 66 3.90 9.73 -15.53
C TYR A 66 3.99 8.24 -15.20
N ASP A 67 5.03 7.60 -15.71
CA ASP A 67 5.31 6.20 -15.45
C ASP A 67 5.99 6.04 -14.08
N TYR A 68 5.46 5.15 -13.28
CA TYR A 68 6.01 4.79 -11.97
C TYR A 68 6.37 3.30 -11.97
N GLU A 69 7.63 2.99 -11.71
CA GLU A 69 8.10 1.61 -11.58
C GLU A 69 7.84 1.11 -10.17
N LEU A 70 6.92 0.15 -10.06
CA LEU A 70 6.61 -0.53 -8.82
C LEU A 70 7.54 -1.74 -8.65
N ASN A 71 8.19 -1.84 -7.50
CA ASN A 71 8.92 -3.03 -7.08
C ASN A 71 8.81 -3.12 -5.56
N ILE A 72 8.07 -4.11 -5.08
CA ILE A 72 7.74 -4.27 -3.67
C ILE A 72 8.02 -5.68 -3.19
N GLU A 73 8.44 -5.80 -1.94
CA GLU A 73 8.49 -7.06 -1.21
C GLU A 73 7.18 -7.24 -0.45
N ILE A 74 6.67 -8.45 -0.46
CA ILE A 74 5.42 -8.84 0.20
C ILE A 74 5.78 -9.81 1.31
N GLU A 75 5.35 -9.47 2.53
CA GLU A 75 5.44 -10.33 3.70
C GLU A 75 4.14 -10.19 4.49
N GLU A 76 3.27 -11.18 4.36
CA GLU A 76 1.97 -11.19 5.05
C GLU A 76 1.76 -12.50 5.77
N THR A 77 1.12 -12.43 6.93
CA THR A 77 0.76 -13.61 7.72
C THR A 77 -0.75 -13.66 7.93
N PHE A 78 -1.34 -14.79 7.60
CA PHE A 78 -2.77 -15.04 7.75
C PHE A 78 -3.02 -16.06 8.87
N ALA A 79 -4.02 -15.80 9.73
CA ALA A 79 -4.51 -16.76 10.71
C ALA A 79 -5.67 -17.58 10.09
N LYS A 80 -5.55 -18.90 10.09
CA LYS A 80 -6.57 -19.83 9.55
C LYS A 80 -7.86 -19.85 10.34
N LYS A 81 -7.76 -19.66 11.67
CA LYS A 81 -8.90 -19.59 12.59
C LYS A 81 -9.01 -18.17 13.13
N SER A 82 -10.24 -17.77 13.44
CA SER A 82 -10.47 -16.48 14.10
C SER A 82 -9.68 -16.39 15.41
N LEU A 83 -8.87 -15.35 15.49
CA LEU A 83 -8.10 -15.05 16.71
C LEU A 83 -9.03 -14.64 17.87
N GLN A 84 -10.27 -14.22 17.56
CA GLN A 84 -11.26 -13.82 18.58
C GLN A 84 -11.85 -15.00 19.35
N ASP A 85 -11.92 -16.19 18.74
CA ASP A 85 -12.56 -17.35 19.35
C ASP A 85 -11.63 -18.13 20.32
N GLU A 86 -10.32 -18.02 20.15
CA GLU A 86 -9.33 -18.78 20.95
C GLU A 86 -8.73 -17.99 22.12
N TYR A 87 -8.77 -16.65 22.05
CA TYR A 87 -8.12 -15.80 23.05
C TYR A 87 -9.16 -14.94 23.79
N THR A 88 -9.56 -15.39 24.96
CA THR A 88 -10.30 -14.57 25.95
C THR A 88 -9.39 -13.61 26.71
N SER A 89 -8.10 -13.61 26.44
CA SER A 89 -7.09 -12.73 27.02
C SER A 89 -6.29 -12.02 25.93
N GLU A 90 -5.90 -10.80 26.21
CA GLU A 90 -5.10 -9.95 25.33
C GLU A 90 -3.88 -10.70 24.77
N PHE A 91 -3.78 -10.81 23.44
CA PHE A 91 -2.64 -11.38 22.75
C PHE A 91 -1.70 -10.26 22.36
N GLU A 92 -0.53 -10.22 22.97
CA GLU A 92 0.53 -9.27 22.58
C GLU A 92 1.20 -9.76 21.30
N LEU A 93 0.90 -9.10 20.17
CA LEU A 93 1.69 -9.23 18.95
C LEU A 93 3.09 -8.68 19.20
N GLN A 94 4.13 -9.41 18.84
CA GLN A 94 5.49 -8.89 18.86
C GLN A 94 5.61 -7.74 17.85
N ARG A 95 6.46 -6.76 18.16
CA ARG A 95 6.67 -5.60 17.28
C ARG A 95 6.98 -6.06 15.84
N GLY A 96 6.12 -5.66 14.90
CA GLY A 96 6.28 -5.98 13.47
C GLY A 96 5.53 -7.23 13.00
N GLN A 97 4.82 -7.95 13.87
CA GLN A 97 3.91 -9.01 13.45
C GLN A 97 2.52 -8.43 13.19
N PHE A 98 2.17 -8.32 11.93
CA PHE A 98 0.80 -8.09 11.52
C PHE A 98 0.22 -9.43 11.07
N VAL A 99 -0.93 -9.79 11.61
CA VAL A 99 -1.62 -11.02 11.25
C VAL A 99 -3.01 -10.66 10.77
N THR A 100 -3.32 -11.04 9.54
CA THR A 100 -4.64 -10.87 8.96
C THR A 100 -5.49 -12.09 9.29
N ASP A 101 -6.64 -11.87 9.91
CA ASP A 101 -7.57 -12.95 10.27
C ASP A 101 -8.43 -13.32 9.06
N LEU A 102 -8.37 -14.59 8.65
CA LEU A 102 -9.22 -15.12 7.59
C LEU A 102 -10.66 -15.38 8.03
N ASN A 103 -10.99 -15.18 9.33
CA ASN A 103 -12.33 -15.39 9.87
C ASN A 103 -12.94 -16.76 9.52
N GLY A 104 -12.10 -17.78 9.35
CA GLY A 104 -12.51 -19.11 8.96
C GLY A 104 -12.74 -19.31 7.46
N GLU A 105 -12.39 -18.35 6.62
CA GLU A 105 -12.33 -18.54 5.18
C GLU A 105 -11.29 -19.60 4.82
N LYS A 106 -11.61 -20.40 3.81
CA LYS A 106 -10.75 -21.52 3.36
C LYS A 106 -9.85 -21.17 2.19
N GLU A 107 -9.89 -19.92 1.75
CA GLU A 107 -9.17 -19.44 0.60
C GLU A 107 -8.51 -18.08 0.89
N ILE A 108 -7.37 -17.83 0.24
CA ILE A 108 -6.68 -16.57 0.25
C ILE A 108 -6.89 -15.91 -1.11
N ASP A 109 -7.40 -14.70 -1.14
CA ASP A 109 -7.54 -13.91 -2.35
C ASP A 109 -6.23 -13.20 -2.66
N ILE A 110 -5.50 -13.71 -3.65
CA ILE A 110 -4.20 -13.15 -4.05
C ILE A 110 -4.35 -11.82 -4.76
N TYR A 111 -5.45 -11.60 -5.47
CA TYR A 111 -5.71 -10.32 -6.12
C TYR A 111 -5.88 -9.20 -5.09
N ASP A 112 -6.70 -9.45 -4.05
CA ASP A 112 -6.93 -8.48 -2.98
C ASP A 112 -5.65 -8.21 -2.17
N LEU A 113 -4.87 -9.25 -1.85
CA LEU A 113 -3.57 -9.12 -1.20
C LEU A 113 -2.63 -8.20 -2.00
N LEU A 114 -2.49 -8.45 -3.30
CA LEU A 114 -1.63 -7.64 -4.16
C LEU A 114 -2.15 -6.22 -4.32
N TYR A 115 -3.47 -6.04 -4.45
CA TYR A 115 -4.09 -4.74 -4.53
C TYR A 115 -3.79 -3.89 -3.29
N GLN A 116 -3.95 -4.45 -2.09
CA GLN A 116 -3.65 -3.76 -0.84
C GLN A 116 -2.15 -3.44 -0.72
N SER A 117 -1.27 -4.39 -1.05
CA SER A 117 0.18 -4.21 -1.00
C SER A 117 0.65 -3.10 -1.94
N VAL A 118 0.10 -3.05 -3.15
CA VAL A 118 0.41 -1.98 -4.13
C VAL A 118 -0.04 -0.61 -3.60
N ILE A 119 -1.27 -0.50 -3.08
CA ILE A 119 -1.77 0.78 -2.53
C ILE A 119 -0.88 1.28 -1.39
N LEU A 120 -0.48 0.40 -0.48
CA LEU A 120 0.38 0.76 0.65
C LEU A 120 1.79 1.18 0.21
N ALA A 121 2.27 0.65 -0.91
CA ALA A 121 3.59 0.99 -1.46
C ALA A 121 3.60 2.28 -2.29
N LEU A 122 2.45 2.80 -2.70
CA LEU A 122 2.38 4.05 -3.45
C LEU A 122 2.87 5.22 -2.58
N PRO A 123 3.65 6.16 -3.16
CA PRO A 123 4.11 7.33 -2.42
C PRO A 123 2.94 8.24 -2.03
N ASN A 124 2.98 8.79 -0.82
CA ASN A 124 1.97 9.74 -0.33
C ASN A 124 1.87 11.00 -1.20
N LYS A 125 2.98 11.42 -1.82
CA LYS A 125 3.03 12.47 -2.82
C LYS A 125 3.50 11.89 -4.14
N LYS A 126 2.65 11.96 -5.14
CA LYS A 126 2.92 11.48 -6.49
C LYS A 126 3.47 12.63 -7.31
N VAL A 127 4.77 12.64 -7.58
CA VAL A 127 5.44 13.69 -8.35
C VAL A 127 6.25 13.09 -9.49
N CYS A 128 6.10 13.65 -10.68
CA CYS A 128 6.81 13.15 -11.88
C CYS A 128 8.31 13.52 -11.90
N GLY A 129 8.74 14.48 -11.08
CA GLY A 129 10.12 14.91 -11.00
C GLY A 129 10.31 16.11 -10.06
N ILE A 130 11.57 16.48 -9.83
CA ILE A 130 11.92 17.58 -8.92
C ILE A 130 11.39 18.92 -9.43
N ASN A 131 11.47 19.14 -10.76
CA ASN A 131 11.14 20.41 -11.42
C ASN A 131 9.90 20.28 -12.33
N CYS A 132 8.89 19.51 -11.92
CA CYS A 132 7.68 19.50 -12.70
C CYS A 132 6.93 20.82 -12.56
N ASN A 133 6.79 21.52 -13.66
CA ASN A 133 5.93 22.67 -13.85
C ASN A 133 6.21 23.91 -12.97
N GLU A 134 7.38 24.50 -13.15
CA GLU A 134 7.64 25.85 -12.64
C GLU A 134 6.75 26.90 -13.34
N ASP A 135 6.23 26.61 -14.53
CA ASP A 135 5.48 27.59 -15.34
C ASP A 135 4.01 27.78 -14.93
N MET A 136 3.43 26.88 -14.14
CA MET A 136 2.02 27.03 -13.71
C MET A 136 1.80 28.03 -12.58
N PHE A 137 2.84 28.38 -11.84
CA PHE A 137 2.76 29.32 -10.72
C PHE A 137 3.25 30.72 -11.05
N MET A 138 3.73 30.96 -12.28
CA MET A 138 4.31 32.25 -12.68
C MET A 138 3.33 33.18 -13.42
N SER A 139 2.04 32.84 -13.52
CA SER A 139 1.10 33.65 -14.32
C SER A 139 0.19 34.59 -13.53
N ASP A 140 0.36 34.73 -12.23
CA ASP A 140 -0.40 35.73 -11.45
C ASP A 140 0.49 36.63 -10.60
N GLU A 141 1.39 37.38 -11.24
CA GLU A 141 2.13 38.46 -10.56
C GLU A 141 1.24 39.65 -10.14
N ASN A 142 -0.08 39.59 -10.35
CA ASN A 142 -0.98 40.71 -10.07
C ASN A 142 -2.20 40.40 -9.20
N TYR A 143 -2.26 39.27 -8.52
CA TYR A 143 -3.38 39.02 -7.59
C TYR A 143 -2.93 39.14 -6.14
N HIS A 144 -2.56 40.36 -5.74
CA HIS A 144 -2.55 40.75 -4.34
C HIS A 144 -3.96 41.25 -3.97
N GLU A 145 -4.94 40.38 -3.91
CA GLU A 145 -6.12 40.69 -3.11
C GLU A 145 -5.68 40.74 -1.66
N HIS A 146 -5.55 41.94 -1.17
CA HIS A 146 -5.28 42.23 0.23
C HIS A 146 -6.43 41.71 1.07
N ASP A 147 -6.24 40.55 1.75
CA ASP A 147 -7.23 40.05 2.69
C ASP A 147 -7.18 40.94 3.96
N SER A 148 -8.21 41.76 4.15
CA SER A 148 -8.35 42.66 5.29
C SER A 148 -8.34 41.92 6.65
N ARG A 149 -8.65 40.62 6.66
CA ARG A 149 -8.58 39.76 7.87
C ARG A 149 -7.17 39.52 8.34
N MET A 150 -6.18 39.67 7.44
CA MET A 150 -4.75 39.50 7.75
C MET A 150 -4.12 40.80 8.35
N ASP A 151 -4.83 41.95 8.30
CA ASP A 151 -4.31 43.18 8.87
C ASP A 151 -4.14 43.13 10.37
N ILE A 152 -4.89 42.31 11.05
CA ILE A 152 -4.78 42.09 12.50
C ILE A 152 -3.36 41.60 12.88
N PHE A 153 -2.74 40.79 11.99
CA PHE A 153 -1.41 40.24 12.23
C PHE A 153 -0.25 41.21 11.98
N LYS A 154 -0.48 42.31 11.25
CA LYS A 154 0.56 43.32 10.98
C LYS A 154 1.00 44.04 12.22
N ASN A 155 0.15 44.09 13.26
CA ASN A 155 0.39 44.83 14.50
C ASN A 155 0.87 43.96 15.66
N ILE A 156 1.17 42.67 15.42
CA ILE A 156 1.69 41.79 16.46
C ILE A 156 3.18 42.02 16.63
N GLN A 157 3.54 42.63 17.74
CA GLN A 157 4.94 42.73 18.18
C GLN A 157 5.29 41.49 19.01
N ILE A 158 6.20 40.69 18.51
CA ILE A 158 6.73 39.55 19.27
C ILE A 158 7.88 40.03 20.11
N GLU A 159 7.65 40.25 21.41
CA GLU A 159 8.73 40.51 22.38
C GLU A 159 9.49 39.17 22.58
N ARG A 160 10.75 39.14 22.14
CA ARG A 160 11.67 38.07 22.52
C ARG A 160 12.13 38.37 23.95
N LYS A 161 11.74 37.52 24.88
CA LYS A 161 12.38 37.47 26.21
C LYS A 161 13.69 36.70 26.03
N ASP A 162 14.79 37.42 26.25
CA ASP A 162 16.13 36.83 26.47
C ASP A 162 16.17 36.06 27.78
#